data_dfc64d4deae295fb520908bb2b990064
#
_entry.id   dfc64d4deae295fb520908bb2b990064
#
_cell.length_a   1.000
_cell.length_b   1.000
_cell.length_c   1.000
_cell.angle_alpha   90.00
_cell.angle_beta   90.00
_cell.angle_gamma   90.00
#
_symmetry.space_group_name_H-M   'P 1'
#
loop_
_entity.id
_entity.type
_entity.pdbx_description
1 polymer ?
#
loop_
_entity_poly.entity_id
_entity_poly.type
_entity_poly.pdbx_seq_one_letter_code
_entity_poly.pdbx_strand_id
1 'polypeptide(L)'
;RTMGIRDRNSMNEKGEADVAPELWVNTVGADLLDSAVGAGRMYIGNAAPVDGLGEGWWITPYTQDANPELITVEDVIARPDLFPDKEDPSKGFFMGCPAGWGCQLASQSLLRAHAMGDKGWILGDPGSAAGLDGSIAKASEQGENWFGYYWNPTALVGKYDLRSLDLGPFAGNDNWDGCIALGWDGCSEPQISGWTESRVNTLVSDNFFYSGPKEGMDYFASRVWPGSVMNAMLVWMGETGGTGSD
;
A
#
# COMPACT_ATOMS: atom_id res chain seq x y z
N ARG A 1 -10.04 17.72 -5.35
CA ARG A 1 -9.81 16.55 -6.24
C ARG A 1 -8.45 15.98 -5.86
N THR A 2 -8.42 14.83 -5.24
CA THR A 2 -7.20 14.05 -5.07
C THR A 2 -6.77 13.60 -6.46
N MET A 3 -5.66 14.13 -6.97
CA MET A 3 -5.13 13.71 -8.27
C MET A 3 -4.58 12.30 -8.15
N GLY A 4 -4.92 11.43 -9.10
CA GLY A 4 -4.38 10.09 -9.16
C GLY A 4 -2.85 10.08 -9.34
N ILE A 5 -2.19 9.01 -8.94
CA ILE A 5 -0.73 8.87 -9.01
C ILE A 5 -0.20 9.06 -10.44
N ARG A 6 -0.92 8.54 -11.44
CA ARG A 6 -0.58 8.74 -12.86
C ARG A 6 -0.64 10.21 -13.29
N ASP A 7 -1.60 10.99 -12.74
CA ASP A 7 -1.74 12.40 -13.07
C ASP A 7 -0.57 13.23 -12.49
N ARG A 8 -0.10 12.91 -11.27
CA ARG A 8 1.04 13.59 -10.64
C ARG A 8 2.34 13.36 -11.40
N ASN A 9 2.59 12.14 -11.88
CA ASN A 9 3.76 11.85 -12.70
C ASN A 9 3.73 12.58 -14.04
N SER A 10 2.58 12.58 -14.72
CA SER A 10 2.39 13.31 -15.97
C SER A 10 2.61 14.81 -15.79
N MET A 11 2.17 15.39 -14.67
CA MET A 11 2.39 16.80 -14.37
C MET A 11 3.86 17.12 -14.14
N ASN A 12 4.56 16.28 -13.36
CA ASN A 12 5.99 16.47 -13.10
C ASN A 12 6.82 16.29 -14.38
N GLU A 13 6.50 15.27 -15.18
CA GLU A 13 7.14 15.01 -16.48
C GLU A 13 6.94 16.15 -17.48
N LYS A 14 5.81 16.86 -17.42
CA LYS A 14 5.50 18.03 -18.28
C LYS A 14 6.01 19.35 -17.69
N GLY A 15 6.66 19.34 -16.53
CA GLY A 15 7.09 20.54 -15.84
C GLY A 15 5.96 21.39 -15.25
N GLU A 16 4.77 20.80 -15.07
CA GLU A 16 3.63 21.46 -14.43
C GLU A 16 3.75 21.45 -12.89
N ALA A 17 4.65 20.60 -12.35
CA ALA A 17 5.02 20.55 -10.94
C ALA A 17 6.52 20.31 -10.83
N ASP A 18 7.18 21.03 -9.93
CA ASP A 18 8.63 20.90 -9.73
C ASP A 18 9.02 19.67 -8.94
N VAL A 19 8.19 19.25 -7.98
CA VAL A 19 8.48 18.14 -7.06
C VAL A 19 7.26 17.24 -6.85
N ALA A 20 7.47 15.94 -6.97
CA ALA A 20 6.59 14.92 -6.44
C ALA A 20 7.27 14.28 -5.22
N PRO A 21 6.91 14.68 -4.00
CA PRO A 21 7.67 14.30 -2.79
C PRO A 21 7.54 12.81 -2.45
N GLU A 22 6.49 12.16 -2.97
CA GLU A 22 6.16 10.77 -2.68
C GLU A 22 5.59 10.10 -3.94
N LEU A 23 6.37 9.19 -4.51
CA LEU A 23 5.95 8.29 -5.58
C LEU A 23 6.20 6.85 -5.16
N TRP A 24 5.14 6.07 -5.08
CA TRP A 24 5.21 4.63 -4.83
C TRP A 24 5.58 3.91 -6.12
N VAL A 25 6.83 3.44 -6.22
CA VAL A 25 7.39 2.86 -7.45
C VAL A 25 6.60 1.61 -7.87
N ASN A 26 6.19 0.80 -6.91
CA ASN A 26 5.47 -0.45 -7.16
C ASN A 26 4.08 -0.26 -7.77
N THR A 27 3.45 0.92 -7.55
CA THR A 27 2.11 1.21 -8.07
C THR A 27 2.10 1.88 -9.42
N VAL A 28 3.23 2.49 -9.81
CA VAL A 28 3.37 3.22 -11.10
C VAL A 28 3.92 2.32 -12.19
N GLY A 29 4.66 1.29 -11.82
CA GLY A 29 5.46 0.44 -12.70
C GLY A 29 6.87 1.02 -12.89
N ALA A 30 7.85 0.21 -12.57
CA ALA A 30 9.26 0.58 -12.66
C ALA A 30 9.64 1.03 -14.08
N ASP A 31 9.13 0.35 -15.10
CA ASP A 31 9.40 0.65 -16.51
C ASP A 31 9.01 2.08 -16.93
N LEU A 32 7.89 2.59 -16.41
CA LEU A 32 7.45 3.97 -16.70
C LEU A 32 8.37 4.99 -16.04
N LEU A 33 8.77 4.74 -14.79
CA LEU A 33 9.70 5.60 -14.08
C LEU A 33 11.07 5.59 -14.76
N ASP A 34 11.59 4.40 -15.07
CA ASP A 34 12.89 4.23 -15.74
C ASP A 34 12.91 4.88 -17.12
N SER A 35 11.81 4.77 -17.87
CA SER A 35 11.67 5.45 -19.16
C SER A 35 11.69 6.98 -19.03
N ALA A 36 11.01 7.54 -18.04
CA ALA A 36 10.95 8.98 -17.83
C ALA A 36 12.29 9.55 -17.33
N VAL A 37 12.95 8.84 -16.41
CA VAL A 37 14.27 9.18 -15.89
C VAL A 37 15.34 9.02 -16.99
N GLY A 38 15.31 7.91 -17.73
CA GLY A 38 16.25 7.65 -18.84
C GLY A 38 16.13 8.65 -19.99
N ALA A 39 14.93 9.23 -20.19
CA ALA A 39 14.70 10.30 -21.15
C ALA A 39 15.07 11.70 -20.62
N GLY A 40 15.53 11.83 -19.37
CA GLY A 40 15.90 13.10 -18.76
C GLY A 40 14.74 14.06 -18.52
N ARG A 41 13.51 13.53 -18.45
CA ARG A 41 12.30 14.35 -18.22
C ARG A 41 12.03 14.58 -16.74
N MET A 42 12.55 13.73 -15.88
CA MET A 42 12.52 13.85 -14.43
C MET A 42 13.75 13.16 -13.81
N TYR A 43 14.00 13.46 -12.55
CA TYR A 43 15.15 12.93 -11.80
C TYR A 43 14.68 12.43 -10.44
N ILE A 44 15.38 11.41 -9.93
CA ILE A 44 15.17 10.92 -8.56
C ILE A 44 15.93 11.86 -7.62
N GLY A 45 15.20 12.73 -6.91
CA GLY A 45 15.76 13.62 -5.89
C GLY A 45 16.08 12.89 -4.58
N ASN A 46 15.33 11.83 -4.27
CA ASN A 46 15.61 10.93 -3.15
C ASN A 46 14.98 9.55 -3.45
N ALA A 47 15.78 8.49 -3.34
CA ALA A 47 15.35 7.12 -3.59
C ALA A 47 14.72 6.43 -2.36
N ALA A 48 14.84 7.03 -1.16
CA ALA A 48 14.33 6.47 0.10
C ALA A 48 13.94 7.59 1.09
N PRO A 49 12.95 8.44 0.75
CA PRO A 49 12.54 9.57 1.61
C PRO A 49 11.79 9.14 2.87
N VAL A 50 11.34 7.91 2.95
CA VAL A 50 10.64 7.31 4.10
C VAL A 50 11.17 5.90 4.31
N ASP A 51 11.41 5.50 5.56
CA ASP A 51 11.68 4.11 5.94
C ASP A 51 10.44 3.43 6.56
N GLY A 52 10.54 2.13 6.83
CA GLY A 52 9.46 1.37 7.44
C GLY A 52 8.20 1.29 6.58
N LEU A 53 8.37 1.36 5.26
CA LEU A 53 7.30 1.15 4.30
C LEU A 53 6.85 -0.31 4.31
N GLY A 54 5.55 -0.54 4.10
CA GLY A 54 5.01 -1.89 3.96
C GLY A 54 3.64 -1.89 3.35
N GLU A 55 3.47 -2.72 2.33
CA GLU A 55 2.17 -3.10 1.79
C GLU A 55 1.92 -4.57 2.12
N GLY A 56 0.68 -4.96 2.25
CA GLY A 56 0.36 -6.35 2.52
C GLY A 56 -1.03 -6.55 3.11
N TRP A 57 -1.18 -7.62 3.86
CA TRP A 57 -2.44 -7.97 4.50
C TRP A 57 -2.35 -7.76 6.00
N TRP A 58 -3.40 -7.19 6.55
CA TRP A 58 -3.43 -6.66 7.90
C TRP A 58 -4.68 -7.13 8.65
N ILE A 59 -4.57 -7.19 9.97
CA ILE A 59 -5.70 -7.44 10.89
C ILE A 59 -5.75 -6.37 11.98
N THR A 60 -6.89 -6.28 12.65
CA THR A 60 -7.04 -5.42 13.83
C THR A 60 -6.28 -5.97 15.02
N PRO A 61 -5.69 -5.10 15.89
CA PRO A 61 -4.81 -5.53 16.97
C PRO A 61 -5.52 -6.43 17.98
N TYR A 62 -6.73 -6.11 18.37
CA TYR A 62 -7.50 -6.92 19.35
C TYR A 62 -7.87 -8.31 18.80
N THR A 63 -7.91 -8.50 17.48
CA THR A 63 -8.06 -9.83 16.88
C THR A 63 -6.83 -10.69 17.17
N GLN A 64 -5.64 -10.13 16.97
CA GLN A 64 -4.38 -10.82 17.27
C GLN A 64 -4.17 -10.98 18.78
N ASP A 65 -4.53 -9.98 19.59
CA ASP A 65 -4.42 -10.05 21.04
C ASP A 65 -5.29 -11.16 21.64
N ALA A 66 -6.48 -11.39 21.05
CA ALA A 66 -7.36 -12.50 21.43
C ALA A 66 -6.94 -13.85 20.84
N ASN A 67 -6.16 -13.86 19.77
CA ASN A 67 -5.68 -15.04 19.04
C ASN A 67 -4.19 -14.86 18.71
N PRO A 68 -3.27 -15.01 19.69
CA PRO A 68 -1.84 -14.70 19.52
C PRO A 68 -1.12 -15.58 18.48
N GLU A 69 -1.73 -16.68 18.06
CA GLU A 69 -1.26 -17.56 16.99
C GLU A 69 -1.41 -16.94 15.59
N LEU A 70 -2.23 -15.90 15.40
CA LEU A 70 -2.47 -15.27 14.10
C LEU A 70 -1.29 -14.35 13.73
N ILE A 71 -0.20 -14.91 13.25
CA ILE A 71 1.02 -14.22 12.88
C ILE A 71 1.19 -14.20 11.36
N THR A 72 0.91 -15.33 10.72
CA THR A 72 1.04 -15.49 9.27
C THR A 72 -0.31 -15.36 8.57
N VAL A 73 -0.26 -15.16 7.27
CA VAL A 73 -1.47 -15.17 6.43
C VAL A 73 -2.16 -16.55 6.49
N GLU A 74 -1.39 -17.65 6.51
CA GLU A 74 -1.92 -19.00 6.61
C GLU A 74 -2.69 -19.22 7.91
N ASP A 75 -2.22 -18.66 9.04
CA ASP A 75 -2.92 -18.75 10.32
C ASP A 75 -4.30 -18.11 10.24
N VAL A 76 -4.37 -16.92 9.60
CA VAL A 76 -5.64 -16.20 9.42
C VAL A 76 -6.54 -16.92 8.43
N ILE A 77 -6.01 -17.41 7.31
CA ILE A 77 -6.78 -18.13 6.28
C ILE A 77 -7.42 -19.42 6.86
N ALA A 78 -6.79 -20.04 7.85
CA ALA A 78 -7.35 -21.20 8.55
C ALA A 78 -8.54 -20.85 9.46
N ARG A 79 -8.83 -19.57 9.69
CA ARG A 79 -9.84 -19.10 10.65
C ARG A 79 -10.88 -18.16 10.00
N PRO A 80 -11.59 -18.61 8.93
CA PRO A 80 -12.65 -17.80 8.33
C PRO A 80 -13.78 -17.44 9.31
N ASP A 81 -13.97 -18.26 10.35
CA ASP A 81 -14.94 -18.06 11.43
C ASP A 81 -14.72 -16.75 12.22
N LEU A 82 -13.48 -16.24 12.27
CA LEU A 82 -13.16 -14.96 12.94
C LEU A 82 -13.52 -13.74 12.10
N PHE A 83 -13.69 -13.88 10.80
CA PHE A 83 -13.92 -12.79 9.86
C PHE A 83 -15.16 -13.05 8.98
N PRO A 84 -16.34 -13.27 9.59
CA PRO A 84 -17.50 -13.71 8.84
C PRO A 84 -17.96 -12.65 7.83
N ASP A 85 -18.30 -13.11 6.63
CA ASP A 85 -18.99 -12.26 5.65
C ASP A 85 -20.41 -11.91 6.14
N LYS A 86 -20.85 -10.68 5.88
CA LYS A 86 -22.15 -10.18 6.39
C LYS A 86 -23.34 -10.78 5.66
N GLU A 87 -23.17 -11.16 4.40
CA GLU A 87 -24.24 -11.76 3.59
C GLU A 87 -24.25 -13.30 3.71
N ASP A 88 -23.08 -13.90 3.86
CA ASP A 88 -22.91 -15.35 4.06
C ASP A 88 -21.94 -15.64 5.23
N PRO A 89 -22.44 -15.63 6.48
CA PRO A 89 -21.59 -15.85 7.66
C PRO A 89 -20.91 -17.22 7.75
N SER A 90 -21.22 -18.13 6.85
CA SER A 90 -20.47 -19.41 6.73
C SER A 90 -19.12 -19.24 6.05
N LYS A 91 -18.85 -18.07 5.50
CA LYS A 91 -17.60 -17.72 4.78
C LYS A 91 -16.85 -16.62 5.48
N GLY A 92 -15.52 -16.64 5.30
CA GLY A 92 -14.65 -15.55 5.69
C GLY A 92 -14.67 -14.40 4.67
N PHE A 93 -14.47 -13.17 5.11
CA PHE A 93 -14.42 -11.99 4.28
C PHE A 93 -13.03 -11.34 4.33
N PHE A 94 -12.44 -11.14 3.17
CA PHE A 94 -11.20 -10.38 2.99
C PHE A 94 -11.51 -9.06 2.28
N MET A 95 -11.20 -7.94 2.90
CA MET A 95 -11.34 -6.63 2.28
C MET A 95 -10.18 -6.38 1.33
N GLY A 96 -10.49 -6.33 0.04
CA GLY A 96 -9.52 -6.10 -1.02
C GLY A 96 -9.07 -4.65 -1.14
N CYS A 97 -8.31 -4.40 -2.17
CA CYS A 97 -7.82 -3.08 -2.57
C CYS A 97 -8.77 -2.45 -3.60
N PRO A 98 -8.91 -1.11 -3.64
CA PRO A 98 -9.76 -0.43 -4.60
C PRO A 98 -9.43 -0.77 -6.05
N ALA A 99 -10.46 -0.87 -6.88
CA ALA A 99 -10.30 -1.15 -8.31
C ALA A 99 -9.39 -0.12 -9.01
N GLY A 100 -8.52 -0.60 -9.87
CA GLY A 100 -7.56 0.22 -10.62
C GLY A 100 -6.24 0.53 -9.88
N TRP A 101 -6.07 0.04 -8.65
CA TRP A 101 -4.80 0.06 -7.96
C TRP A 101 -4.03 -1.24 -8.20
N GLY A 102 -2.68 -1.18 -8.21
CA GLY A 102 -1.84 -2.38 -8.41
C GLY A 102 -2.06 -3.46 -7.35
N CYS A 103 -2.32 -3.06 -6.11
CA CYS A 103 -2.63 -3.96 -5.00
C CYS A 103 -3.91 -4.79 -5.22
N GLN A 104 -4.88 -4.31 -6.01
CA GLN A 104 -6.05 -5.12 -6.38
C GLN A 104 -5.62 -6.37 -7.14
N LEU A 105 -4.80 -6.19 -8.17
CA LEU A 105 -4.29 -7.28 -9.00
C LEU A 105 -3.43 -8.25 -8.18
N ALA A 106 -2.50 -7.70 -7.38
CA ALA A 106 -1.64 -8.51 -6.51
C ALA A 106 -2.46 -9.32 -5.50
N SER A 107 -3.44 -8.70 -4.81
CA SER A 107 -4.30 -9.41 -3.87
C SER A 107 -5.11 -10.50 -4.55
N GLN A 108 -5.67 -10.27 -5.76
CA GLN A 108 -6.37 -11.28 -6.52
C GLN A 108 -5.51 -12.52 -6.81
N SER A 109 -4.27 -12.31 -7.25
CA SER A 109 -3.35 -13.40 -7.52
C SER A 109 -2.93 -14.13 -6.25
N LEU A 110 -2.64 -13.40 -5.16
CA LEU A 110 -2.29 -14.00 -3.87
C LEU A 110 -3.46 -14.78 -3.25
N LEU A 111 -4.70 -14.30 -3.36
CA LEU A 111 -5.87 -15.08 -2.94
C LEU A 111 -5.95 -16.42 -3.70
N ARG A 112 -5.66 -16.42 -5.00
CA ARG A 112 -5.60 -17.64 -5.80
C ARG A 112 -4.46 -18.54 -5.37
N ALA A 113 -3.25 -17.99 -5.14
CA ALA A 113 -2.08 -18.74 -4.69
C ALA A 113 -2.35 -19.48 -3.36
N HIS A 114 -3.04 -18.84 -2.43
CA HIS A 114 -3.43 -19.41 -1.14
C HIS A 114 -4.72 -20.26 -1.21
N ALA A 115 -5.32 -20.43 -2.40
CA ALA A 115 -6.59 -21.15 -2.61
C ALA A 115 -7.70 -20.66 -1.65
N MET A 116 -7.77 -19.35 -1.40
CA MET A 116 -8.70 -18.80 -0.40
C MET A 116 -10.17 -19.04 -0.77
N GLY A 117 -10.53 -18.99 -2.06
CA GLY A 117 -11.88 -19.31 -2.52
C GLY A 117 -12.32 -20.72 -2.11
N ASP A 118 -11.44 -21.72 -2.28
CA ASP A 118 -11.72 -23.13 -1.90
C ASP A 118 -11.79 -23.30 -0.37
N LYS A 119 -11.15 -22.40 0.37
CA LYS A 119 -11.17 -22.35 1.85
C LYS A 119 -12.32 -21.51 2.41
N GLY A 120 -13.26 -21.12 1.56
CA GLY A 120 -14.48 -20.42 2.00
C GLY A 120 -14.31 -18.91 2.22
N TRP A 121 -13.37 -18.27 1.55
CA TRP A 121 -13.19 -16.81 1.62
C TRP A 121 -13.84 -16.07 0.46
N ILE A 122 -14.37 -14.90 0.75
CA ILE A 122 -14.91 -13.93 -0.21
C ILE A 122 -13.98 -12.73 -0.29
N LEU A 123 -13.65 -12.29 -1.52
CA LEU A 123 -12.93 -11.05 -1.78
C LEU A 123 -13.93 -9.89 -1.88
N GLY A 124 -13.85 -8.95 -0.96
CA GLY A 124 -14.62 -7.72 -0.99
C GLY A 124 -13.95 -6.62 -1.79
N ASP A 125 -14.75 -5.76 -2.41
CA ASP A 125 -14.31 -4.54 -3.08
C ASP A 125 -14.71 -3.32 -2.21
N PRO A 126 -13.76 -2.51 -1.74
CA PRO A 126 -14.07 -1.29 -1.00
C PRO A 126 -14.65 -0.17 -1.87
N GLY A 127 -14.61 -0.30 -3.19
CA GLY A 127 -15.08 0.69 -4.18
C GLY A 127 -14.21 1.94 -4.28
N SER A 128 -13.50 2.32 -3.23
CA SER A 128 -12.62 3.51 -3.20
C SER A 128 -11.64 3.46 -2.02
N ALA A 129 -10.62 4.33 -2.04
CA ALA A 129 -9.74 4.53 -0.88
C ALA A 129 -10.52 4.90 0.39
N ALA A 130 -11.49 5.81 0.29
CA ALA A 130 -12.33 6.18 1.42
C ALA A 130 -13.21 5.02 1.93
N GLY A 131 -13.65 4.11 1.03
CA GLY A 131 -14.36 2.90 1.41
C GLY A 131 -13.47 1.92 2.17
N LEU A 132 -12.22 1.75 1.74
CA LEU A 132 -11.23 0.93 2.43
C LEU A 132 -10.94 1.50 3.83
N ASP A 133 -10.62 2.79 3.91
CA ASP A 133 -10.37 3.50 5.17
C ASP A 133 -11.58 3.41 6.11
N GLY A 134 -12.78 3.64 5.58
CA GLY A 134 -14.04 3.55 6.32
C GLY A 134 -14.31 2.14 6.87
N SER A 135 -13.92 1.09 6.15
CA SER A 135 -14.08 -0.29 6.61
C SER A 135 -13.21 -0.58 7.83
N ILE A 136 -11.96 -0.11 7.82
CA ILE A 136 -11.01 -0.23 8.93
C ILE A 136 -11.52 0.57 10.14
N ALA A 137 -11.85 1.85 9.92
CA ALA A 137 -12.32 2.73 10.99
C ALA A 137 -13.57 2.15 11.68
N LYS A 138 -14.54 1.72 10.87
CA LYS A 138 -15.77 1.12 11.38
C LYS A 138 -15.51 -0.13 12.21
N ALA A 139 -14.71 -1.07 11.69
CA ALA A 139 -14.39 -2.29 12.41
C ALA A 139 -13.66 -1.98 13.73
N SER A 140 -12.67 -1.08 13.68
CA SER A 140 -11.91 -0.68 14.87
C SER A 140 -12.74 0.01 15.93
N GLU A 141 -13.67 0.90 15.54
CA GLU A 141 -14.56 1.60 16.46
C GLU A 141 -15.65 0.70 17.07
N GLN A 142 -16.02 -0.36 16.35
CA GLN A 142 -17.05 -1.33 16.80
C GLN A 142 -16.44 -2.56 17.51
N GLY A 143 -15.11 -2.69 17.53
CA GLY A 143 -14.43 -3.89 18.04
C GLY A 143 -14.69 -5.14 17.19
N GLU A 144 -14.98 -4.96 15.89
CA GLU A 144 -15.17 -6.04 14.93
C GLU A 144 -13.83 -6.49 14.35
N ASN A 145 -13.65 -7.80 14.18
CA ASN A 145 -12.48 -8.32 13.47
C ASN A 145 -12.48 -7.83 12.01
N TRP A 146 -11.31 -7.41 11.55
CA TRP A 146 -11.11 -6.96 10.18
C TRP A 146 -9.87 -7.63 9.60
N PHE A 147 -9.95 -8.12 8.37
CA PHE A 147 -8.85 -8.68 7.60
C PHE A 147 -8.88 -8.13 6.18
N GLY A 148 -7.77 -7.59 5.71
CA GLY A 148 -7.71 -7.02 4.37
C GLY A 148 -6.36 -6.45 3.97
N TYR A 149 -6.32 -5.89 2.76
CA TYR A 149 -5.17 -5.14 2.27
C TYR A 149 -5.06 -3.78 2.94
N TYR A 150 -3.85 -3.41 3.34
CA TYR A 150 -3.52 -2.03 3.71
C TYR A 150 -2.02 -1.77 3.57
N TRP A 151 -1.58 -0.55 3.93
CA TRP A 151 -0.17 -0.15 3.83
C TRP A 151 0.25 0.78 4.97
N ASN A 152 1.57 0.86 5.19
CA ASN A 152 2.21 1.73 6.18
C ASN A 152 3.26 2.62 5.47
N PRO A 153 3.42 3.93 5.84
CA PRO A 153 2.74 4.64 6.92
C PRO A 153 1.39 5.22 6.52
N THR A 154 0.42 5.21 7.44
CA THR A 154 -0.87 5.87 7.29
C THR A 154 -1.42 6.33 8.64
N ALA A 155 -2.37 7.29 8.61
CA ALA A 155 -3.07 7.72 9.81
C ALA A 155 -3.81 6.56 10.50
N LEU A 156 -4.42 5.64 9.74
CA LEU A 156 -5.19 4.54 10.32
C LEU A 156 -4.32 3.48 10.96
N VAL A 157 -3.16 3.15 10.36
CA VAL A 157 -2.19 2.25 11.01
C VAL A 157 -1.71 2.86 12.33
N GLY A 158 -1.39 4.16 12.34
CA GLY A 158 -0.97 4.84 13.56
C GLY A 158 -2.08 4.95 14.62
N LYS A 159 -3.32 5.25 14.20
CA LYS A 159 -4.45 5.44 15.10
C LYS A 159 -4.97 4.13 15.71
N TYR A 160 -5.09 3.10 14.89
CA TYR A 160 -5.71 1.83 15.29
C TYR A 160 -4.72 0.71 15.54
N ASP A 161 -3.42 0.99 15.40
CA ASP A 161 -2.33 0.03 15.66
C ASP A 161 -2.50 -1.30 14.90
N LEU A 162 -2.91 -1.19 13.61
CA LEU A 162 -3.13 -2.37 12.77
C LEU A 162 -1.88 -3.27 12.73
N ARG A 163 -2.10 -4.57 12.68
CA ARG A 163 -1.04 -5.59 12.65
C ARG A 163 -0.88 -6.15 11.26
N SER A 164 0.32 -6.02 10.70
CA SER A 164 0.66 -6.69 9.44
C SER A 164 0.88 -8.18 9.67
N LEU A 165 0.42 -8.99 8.73
CA LEU A 165 0.66 -10.43 8.74
C LEU A 165 1.92 -10.77 7.92
N ASP A 166 2.60 -11.81 8.33
CA ASP A 166 3.69 -12.39 7.55
C ASP A 166 3.10 -13.18 6.36
N LEU A 167 3.38 -12.71 5.14
CA LEU A 167 3.00 -13.40 3.90
C LEU A 167 4.04 -14.44 3.45
N GLY A 168 5.10 -14.66 4.22
CA GLY A 168 6.21 -15.53 3.87
C GLY A 168 7.27 -14.83 2.99
N PRO A 169 8.23 -15.59 2.46
CA PRO A 169 9.32 -15.06 1.68
C PRO A 169 8.86 -14.56 0.32
N PHE A 170 9.47 -13.49 -0.16
CA PHE A 170 9.26 -12.98 -1.52
C PHE A 170 9.78 -13.99 -2.55
N ALA A 171 8.93 -14.42 -3.47
CA ALA A 171 9.23 -15.46 -4.46
C ALA A 171 9.95 -14.94 -5.72
N GLY A 172 10.39 -13.68 -5.72
CA GLY A 172 11.19 -13.07 -6.78
C GLY A 172 10.39 -12.24 -7.78
N ASN A 173 11.10 -11.35 -8.48
CA ASN A 173 10.50 -10.41 -9.42
C ASN A 173 9.83 -11.10 -10.61
N ASP A 174 10.40 -12.18 -11.12
CA ASP A 174 9.82 -12.91 -12.26
C ASP A 174 8.40 -13.42 -11.93
N ASN A 175 8.19 -13.94 -10.70
CA ASN A 175 6.86 -14.33 -10.25
C ASN A 175 5.97 -13.12 -9.95
N TRP A 176 6.53 -12.06 -9.40
CA TRP A 176 5.75 -10.86 -9.09
C TRP A 176 5.29 -10.13 -10.34
N ASP A 177 6.22 -9.70 -11.19
CA ASP A 177 5.94 -8.88 -12.38
C ASP A 177 5.30 -9.70 -13.50
N GLY A 178 5.71 -10.97 -13.64
CA GLY A 178 5.20 -11.88 -14.67
C GLY A 178 3.88 -12.56 -14.33
N CYS A 179 3.43 -12.50 -13.08
CA CYS A 179 2.22 -13.18 -12.63
C CYS A 179 1.44 -12.38 -11.59
N ILE A 180 1.97 -12.21 -10.37
CA ILE A 180 1.18 -11.67 -9.24
C ILE A 180 0.62 -10.28 -9.56
N ALA A 181 1.42 -9.39 -10.12
CA ALA A 181 1.00 -8.04 -10.49
C ALA A 181 0.00 -7.97 -11.67
N LEU A 182 -0.27 -9.09 -12.34
CA LEU A 182 -1.18 -9.14 -13.49
C LEU A 182 -2.63 -9.50 -13.10
N GLY A 183 -2.86 -9.95 -11.88
CA GLY A 183 -4.19 -10.32 -11.40
C GLY A 183 -4.72 -11.63 -11.98
N TRP A 184 -6.00 -11.90 -11.75
CA TRP A 184 -6.64 -13.16 -12.16
C TRP A 184 -6.60 -13.43 -13.67
N ASP A 185 -6.70 -12.40 -14.48
CA ASP A 185 -6.76 -12.56 -15.94
C ASP A 185 -5.36 -12.78 -16.55
N GLY A 186 -4.33 -12.25 -15.93
CA GLY A 186 -2.95 -12.35 -16.40
C GLY A 186 -2.13 -13.46 -15.73
N CYS A 187 -2.64 -14.09 -14.66
CA CYS A 187 -1.91 -15.07 -13.87
C CYS A 187 -2.81 -16.24 -13.45
N SER A 188 -2.70 -17.37 -14.14
CA SER A 188 -3.48 -18.58 -13.85
C SER A 188 -2.94 -19.41 -12.68
N GLU A 189 -1.62 -19.41 -12.50
CA GLU A 189 -0.91 -20.26 -11.53
C GLU A 189 0.11 -19.43 -10.72
N PRO A 190 -0.35 -18.48 -9.86
CA PRO A 190 0.55 -17.69 -9.03
C PRO A 190 1.19 -18.56 -7.96
N GLN A 191 2.47 -18.32 -7.68
CA GLN A 191 3.13 -18.92 -6.52
C GLN A 191 2.84 -18.07 -5.28
N ILE A 192 2.75 -18.72 -4.11
CA ILE A 192 2.71 -18.04 -2.82
C ILE A 192 3.96 -17.17 -2.70
N SER A 193 3.80 -15.93 -2.28
CA SER A 193 4.87 -14.95 -2.17
C SER A 193 4.58 -13.95 -1.08
N GLY A 194 5.61 -13.53 -0.37
CA GLY A 194 5.58 -12.27 0.36
C GLY A 194 5.31 -11.11 -0.59
N TRP A 195 4.89 -9.96 -0.05
CA TRP A 195 4.72 -8.75 -0.83
C TRP A 195 6.07 -8.27 -1.37
N THR A 196 6.09 -7.66 -2.55
CA THR A 196 7.31 -7.02 -3.07
C THR A 196 7.73 -5.88 -2.16
N GLU A 197 9.03 -5.58 -2.12
CA GLU A 197 9.54 -4.46 -1.35
C GLU A 197 8.87 -3.15 -1.75
N SER A 198 8.20 -2.49 -0.80
CA SER A 198 7.59 -1.18 -1.02
C SER A 198 8.67 -0.10 -1.09
N ARG A 199 8.72 0.63 -2.19
CA ARG A 199 9.69 1.71 -2.42
C ARG A 199 8.97 3.01 -2.77
N VAL A 200 9.41 4.08 -2.14
CA VAL A 200 8.96 5.44 -2.43
C VAL A 200 10.14 6.27 -2.90
N ASN A 201 9.95 7.04 -3.95
CA ASN A 201 10.93 8.00 -4.43
C ASN A 201 10.37 9.43 -4.35
N THR A 202 11.24 10.40 -4.06
CA THR A 202 10.96 11.80 -4.37
C THR A 202 11.44 12.09 -5.78
N LEU A 203 10.57 12.58 -6.64
CA LEU A 203 10.92 12.98 -8.01
C LEU A 203 10.96 14.50 -8.14
N VAL A 204 11.83 14.97 -9.01
CA VAL A 204 11.95 16.38 -9.37
C VAL A 204 11.92 16.54 -10.88
N SER A 205 11.35 17.65 -11.38
CA SER A 205 11.38 17.99 -12.80
C SER A 205 12.81 18.30 -13.25
N ASP A 206 13.07 18.22 -14.56
CA ASP A 206 14.35 18.63 -15.14
C ASP A 206 14.65 20.11 -14.86
N ASN A 207 13.64 20.97 -14.94
CA ASN A 207 13.77 22.39 -14.62
C ASN A 207 14.21 22.61 -13.17
N PHE A 208 13.59 21.91 -12.21
CA PHE A 208 13.96 22.03 -10.79
C PHE A 208 15.35 21.43 -10.53
N PHE A 209 15.70 20.35 -11.19
CA PHE A 209 17.01 19.70 -11.06
C PHE A 209 18.15 20.62 -11.50
N TYR A 210 18.02 21.29 -12.67
CA TYR A 210 19.07 22.13 -13.24
C TYR A 210 19.03 23.60 -12.79
N SER A 211 17.85 24.11 -12.42
CA SER A 211 17.65 25.54 -12.17
C SER A 211 17.04 25.86 -10.81
N GLY A 212 16.63 24.83 -10.07
CA GLY A 212 16.04 24.99 -8.73
C GLY A 212 17.10 25.41 -7.68
N PRO A 213 16.64 25.90 -6.52
CA PRO A 213 17.54 26.29 -5.44
C PRO A 213 18.30 25.06 -4.90
N LYS A 214 19.62 25.22 -4.78
CA LYS A 214 20.50 24.14 -4.29
C LYS A 214 20.06 23.60 -2.92
N GLU A 215 19.67 24.50 -2.04
CA GLU A 215 19.18 24.16 -0.68
C GLU A 215 17.93 23.26 -0.73
N GLY A 216 17.05 23.46 -1.70
CA GLY A 216 15.89 22.62 -1.94
C GLY A 216 16.28 21.21 -2.38
N MET A 217 17.23 21.10 -3.32
CA MET A 217 17.76 19.81 -3.75
C MET A 217 18.48 19.06 -2.61
N ASP A 218 19.33 19.76 -1.85
CA ASP A 218 20.04 19.20 -0.70
C ASP A 218 19.04 18.72 0.36
N TYR A 219 17.96 19.45 0.62
CA TYR A 219 16.89 19.05 1.54
C TYR A 219 16.23 17.74 1.08
N PHE A 220 15.78 17.67 -0.18
CA PHE A 220 15.14 16.45 -0.68
C PHE A 220 16.10 15.27 -0.67
N ALA A 221 17.34 15.45 -1.10
CA ALA A 221 18.34 14.37 -1.17
C ALA A 221 18.71 13.79 0.21
N SER A 222 18.66 14.61 1.25
CA SER A 222 19.06 14.22 2.62
C SER A 222 17.91 13.80 3.52
N ARG A 223 16.68 14.10 3.13
CA ARG A 223 15.49 13.86 3.96
C ARG A 223 15.16 12.37 4.04
N VAL A 224 15.12 11.84 5.26
CA VAL A 224 14.57 10.51 5.56
C VAL A 224 13.64 10.62 6.76
N TRP A 225 12.42 10.15 6.60
CA TRP A 225 11.41 10.15 7.65
C TRP A 225 11.17 8.72 8.15
N PRO A 226 11.35 8.42 9.45
CA PRO A 226 10.91 7.16 10.01
C PRO A 226 9.40 6.96 9.83
N GLY A 227 8.97 5.78 9.38
CA GLY A 227 7.56 5.47 9.16
C GLY A 227 6.72 5.66 10.43
N SER A 228 7.26 5.38 11.62
CA SER A 228 6.59 5.63 12.90
C SER A 228 6.34 7.12 13.15
N VAL A 229 7.28 7.99 12.75
CA VAL A 229 7.10 9.45 12.84
C VAL A 229 6.03 9.91 11.85
N MET A 230 6.06 9.38 10.62
CA MET A 230 5.03 9.68 9.61
C MET A 230 3.63 9.28 10.09
N ASN A 231 3.48 8.08 10.69
CA ASN A 231 2.22 7.66 11.29
C ASN A 231 1.74 8.65 12.36
N ALA A 232 2.60 9.02 13.29
CA ALA A 232 2.26 9.96 14.36
C ALA A 232 1.85 11.34 13.81
N MET A 233 2.56 11.85 12.81
CA MET A 233 2.22 13.12 12.15
C MET A 233 0.86 13.05 11.44
N LEU A 234 0.59 11.95 10.72
CA LEU A 234 -0.67 11.75 10.02
C LEU A 234 -1.86 11.62 10.99
N VAL A 235 -1.66 10.95 12.13
CA VAL A 235 -2.67 10.89 13.21
C VAL A 235 -2.92 12.29 13.75
N TRP A 236 -1.86 13.03 14.12
CA TRP A 236 -1.98 14.41 14.63
C TRP A 236 -2.73 15.31 13.64
N MET A 237 -2.40 15.27 12.36
CA MET A 237 -3.10 16.05 11.32
C MET A 237 -4.59 15.70 11.26
N GLY A 238 -4.92 14.41 11.33
CA GLY A 238 -6.32 13.96 11.28
C GLY A 238 -7.13 14.36 12.52
N GLU A 239 -6.52 14.37 13.72
CA GLU A 239 -7.21 14.69 14.97
C GLU A 239 -7.33 16.19 15.24
N THR A 240 -6.35 16.98 14.83
CA THR A 240 -6.29 18.41 15.12
C THR A 240 -6.73 19.29 13.96
N GLY A 241 -6.81 18.73 12.74
CA GLY A 241 -6.95 19.50 11.51
C GLY A 241 -5.70 20.29 11.18
N GLY A 242 -4.56 19.97 11.79
CA GLY A 242 -3.27 20.58 11.53
C GLY A 242 -2.82 20.40 10.10
N THR A 243 -1.95 21.27 9.66
CA THR A 243 -1.38 21.28 8.31
C THR A 243 0.14 21.18 8.37
N GLY A 244 0.79 21.00 7.24
CA GLY A 244 2.26 21.00 7.15
C GLY A 244 2.90 22.38 7.46
N SER A 245 2.10 23.39 7.78
CA SER A 245 2.55 24.74 8.17
C SER A 245 2.54 24.95 9.69
N ASP A 246 1.96 24.03 10.44
CA ASP A 246 1.86 24.07 11.91
C ASP A 246 3.00 23.26 12.55
#